data_590fa1c801e23ae20be4f62944258b70
#
_entry.id   590fa1c801e23ae20be4f62944258b70
#
_cell.length_a   1.000
_cell.length_b   1.000
_cell.length_c   1.000
_cell.angle_alpha   90.00
_cell.angle_beta   90.00
_cell.angle_gamma   90.00
#
_symmetry.space_group_name_H-M   'P 1'
#
loop_
_entity.id
_entity.type
_entity.pdbx_description
1 polymer ?
#
loop_
_entity_poly.entity_id
_entity_poly.type
_entity_poly.pdbx_seq_one_letter_code
_entity_poly.pdbx_strand_id
1 'polypeptide(L)'
;MLYCDPDQKPTEIMMKHEMKLLLSHRYCIKKEDEIMKAFFHKYKHSFVLLYAFIYLPWFFWLESRANLPYHVIHVGLDDKIPFVEYFIVPYLLWFAYVAAVFLWLFFRGTKKAFYQYCIFLFTGMTLFLIISTVFPNGHLLRPTSFERHNIFTVAVQLLYQADTPTNIFPSIHVFNSIAAHRALSNDPKLGQNRLIRGGSFVLMVSIILATMFLKQHSALDVAAGILLATLMDQLVYRTDFAFSRERVSKRNRETVI
;
A
#
# COMPACT_ATOMS: atom_id res chain seq x y z
N MET A 1 2.09 68.28 -14.49
CA MET A 1 2.84 68.40 -13.23
C MET A 1 1.84 68.59 -12.13
N LEU A 2 1.46 67.52 -11.45
CA LEU A 2 0.63 67.57 -10.23
C LEU A 2 1.56 67.78 -9.06
N TYR A 3 1.49 68.96 -8.47
CA TYR A 3 2.21 69.36 -7.26
C TYR A 3 1.68 68.56 -6.09
N CYS A 4 2.43 67.60 -5.55
CA CYS A 4 2.11 67.00 -4.28
C CYS A 4 2.51 67.96 -3.18
N ASP A 5 1.56 68.48 -2.47
CA ASP A 5 1.75 69.30 -1.27
C ASP A 5 2.24 68.38 -0.14
N PRO A 6 3.45 68.53 0.39
CA PRO A 6 3.99 67.66 1.42
C PRO A 6 3.39 67.84 2.81
N ASP A 7 2.54 68.86 3.00
CA ASP A 7 1.91 69.16 4.32
C ASP A 7 0.42 68.72 4.43
N GLN A 8 -0.08 68.01 3.42
CA GLN A 8 -1.47 67.55 3.46
C GLN A 8 -1.58 66.29 4.37
N LYS A 9 -2.01 66.49 5.62
CA LYS A 9 -2.33 65.38 6.54
C LYS A 9 -3.36 64.50 5.93
N PRO A 10 -3.16 63.14 5.95
CA PRO A 10 -4.15 62.19 5.38
C PRO A 10 -5.50 62.42 6.06
N THR A 11 -6.55 62.61 5.27
CA THR A 11 -7.90 62.79 5.77
C THR A 11 -8.33 61.57 6.57
N GLU A 12 -9.07 61.74 7.64
CA GLU A 12 -9.56 60.66 8.53
C GLU A 12 -10.27 59.52 7.74
N ILE A 13 -10.85 59.87 6.60
CA ILE A 13 -11.49 58.92 5.66
C ILE A 13 -10.45 58.02 4.97
N MET A 14 -9.28 58.57 4.54
CA MET A 14 -8.19 57.79 3.94
C MET A 14 -7.57 56.81 4.95
N MET A 15 -7.32 57.27 6.18
CA MET A 15 -6.81 56.41 7.25
C MET A 15 -7.76 55.27 7.62
N LYS A 16 -9.08 55.53 7.67
CA LYS A 16 -10.10 54.51 7.89
C LYS A 16 -10.12 53.47 6.73
N HIS A 17 -9.96 53.91 5.51
CA HIS A 17 -9.95 53.04 4.34
C HIS A 17 -8.71 52.16 4.31
N GLU A 18 -7.52 52.70 4.56
CA GLU A 18 -6.27 51.93 4.65
C GLU A 18 -6.30 50.92 5.82
N MET A 19 -6.80 51.35 6.98
CA MET A 19 -7.01 50.47 8.13
C MET A 19 -7.92 49.29 7.81
N LYS A 20 -9.03 49.54 7.08
CA LYS A 20 -9.95 48.49 6.65
C LYS A 20 -9.33 47.52 5.64
N LEU A 21 -8.51 48.03 4.72
CA LEU A 21 -7.74 47.20 3.78
C LEU A 21 -6.70 46.33 4.51
N LEU A 22 -5.96 46.90 5.46
CA LEU A 22 -4.98 46.18 6.28
C LEU A 22 -5.63 45.09 7.14
N LEU A 23 -6.77 45.38 7.74
CA LEU A 23 -7.56 44.39 8.51
C LEU A 23 -8.09 43.26 7.61
N SER A 24 -8.62 43.62 6.44
CA SER A 24 -9.06 42.62 5.46
C SER A 24 -7.91 41.72 4.98
N HIS A 25 -6.76 42.32 4.68
CA HIS A 25 -5.57 41.54 4.26
C HIS A 25 -5.04 40.62 5.36
N ARG A 26 -4.97 41.10 6.62
CA ARG A 26 -4.62 40.25 7.79
C ARG A 26 -5.62 39.14 8.04
N TYR A 27 -6.93 39.40 7.81
CA TYR A 27 -7.97 38.37 7.93
C TYR A 27 -7.80 37.29 6.87
N CYS A 28 -7.53 37.65 5.60
CA CYS A 28 -7.24 36.71 4.53
C CYS A 28 -6.04 35.83 4.83
N ILE A 29 -4.90 36.43 5.23
CA ILE A 29 -3.68 35.68 5.58
C ILE A 29 -3.97 34.70 6.73
N LYS A 30 -4.64 35.16 7.80
CA LYS A 30 -4.97 34.29 8.94
C LYS A 30 -5.88 33.12 8.51
N LYS A 31 -6.83 33.37 7.62
CA LYS A 31 -7.73 32.33 7.10
C LYS A 31 -7.00 31.32 6.23
N GLU A 32 -6.04 31.75 5.39
CA GLU A 32 -5.19 30.87 4.60
C GLU A 32 -4.29 30.01 5.50
N ASP A 33 -3.71 30.58 6.53
CA ASP A 33 -2.90 29.84 7.52
C ASP A 33 -3.74 28.80 8.27
N GLU A 34 -4.97 29.12 8.64
CA GLU A 34 -5.88 28.16 9.29
C GLU A 34 -6.27 27.01 8.35
N ILE A 35 -6.56 27.32 7.09
CA ILE A 35 -6.84 26.31 6.06
C ILE A 35 -5.62 25.41 5.84
N MET A 36 -4.44 26.00 5.74
CA MET A 36 -3.18 25.27 5.54
C MET A 36 -2.87 24.36 6.74
N LYS A 37 -2.99 24.88 7.97
CA LYS A 37 -2.84 24.08 9.20
C LYS A 37 -3.85 22.94 9.28
N ALA A 38 -5.10 23.18 8.93
CA ALA A 38 -6.15 22.16 8.89
C ALA A 38 -5.83 21.09 7.84
N PHE A 39 -5.34 21.49 6.66
CA PHE A 39 -4.90 20.59 5.60
C PHE A 39 -3.73 19.72 6.07
N PHE A 40 -2.66 20.29 6.61
CA PHE A 40 -1.53 19.54 7.15
C PHE A 40 -1.93 18.61 8.29
N HIS A 41 -2.80 19.06 9.20
CA HIS A 41 -3.31 18.23 10.28
C HIS A 41 -4.18 17.08 9.78
N LYS A 42 -4.97 17.30 8.74
CA LYS A 42 -5.81 16.27 8.10
C LYS A 42 -4.96 15.20 7.44
N TYR A 43 -3.89 15.59 6.73
CA TYR A 43 -3.06 14.69 5.92
C TYR A 43 -1.69 14.37 6.53
N LYS A 44 -1.47 14.67 7.82
CA LYS A 44 -0.20 14.33 8.48
C LYS A 44 0.18 12.86 8.40
N HIS A 45 -0.80 11.97 8.19
CA HIS A 45 -0.56 10.55 7.96
C HIS A 45 0.08 10.23 6.60
N SER A 46 0.18 11.21 5.69
CA SER A 46 0.91 11.05 4.43
C SER A 46 2.42 10.84 4.60
N PHE A 47 2.99 11.15 5.80
CA PHE A 47 4.39 10.81 6.11
C PHE A 47 4.73 9.33 5.87
N VAL A 48 3.74 8.46 5.95
CA VAL A 48 3.89 7.04 5.64
C VAL A 48 4.35 6.80 4.19
N LEU A 49 4.03 7.72 3.26
CA LEU A 49 4.48 7.66 1.87
C LEU A 49 6.00 7.83 1.72
N LEU A 50 6.68 8.42 2.72
CA LEU A 50 8.14 8.52 2.71
C LEU A 50 8.81 7.14 2.73
N TYR A 51 8.10 6.09 3.13
CA TYR A 51 8.58 4.71 3.02
C TYR A 51 8.98 4.33 1.59
N ALA A 52 8.30 4.88 0.58
CA ALA A 52 8.63 4.63 -0.81
C ALA A 52 10.07 5.06 -1.17
N PHE A 53 10.60 6.11 -0.54
CA PHE A 53 11.98 6.56 -0.75
C PHE A 53 13.04 5.60 -0.18
N ILE A 54 12.65 4.70 0.72
CA ILE A 54 13.50 3.63 1.24
C ILE A 54 13.27 2.36 0.41
N TYR A 55 12.00 2.00 0.20
CA TYR A 55 11.63 0.74 -0.46
C TYR A 55 12.08 0.69 -1.92
N LEU A 56 11.76 1.71 -2.72
CA LEU A 56 12.04 1.69 -4.15
C LEU A 56 13.53 1.62 -4.49
N PRO A 57 14.42 2.45 -3.91
CA PRO A 57 15.86 2.33 -4.19
C PRO A 57 16.43 0.96 -3.78
N TRP A 58 15.98 0.41 -2.64
CA TRP A 58 16.44 -0.89 -2.18
C TRP A 58 15.92 -2.01 -3.08
N PHE A 59 14.66 -1.96 -3.49
CA PHE A 59 14.07 -2.91 -4.43
C PHE A 59 14.81 -2.89 -5.78
N PHE A 60 15.00 -1.72 -6.39
CA PHE A 60 15.73 -1.60 -7.65
C PHE A 60 17.19 -2.05 -7.54
N TRP A 61 17.81 -1.81 -6.40
CA TRP A 61 19.15 -2.34 -6.15
C TRP A 61 19.16 -3.88 -6.12
N LEU A 62 18.17 -4.53 -5.51
CA LEU A 62 18.03 -5.98 -5.53
C LEU A 62 17.80 -6.51 -6.95
N GLU A 63 16.92 -5.88 -7.71
CA GLU A 63 16.64 -6.25 -9.11
C GLU A 63 17.88 -6.10 -10.00
N SER A 64 18.74 -5.12 -9.76
CA SER A 64 20.00 -4.95 -10.51
C SER A 64 21.00 -6.10 -10.26
N ARG A 65 20.80 -6.90 -9.21
CA ARG A 65 21.63 -8.05 -8.84
C ARG A 65 21.15 -9.39 -9.41
N ALA A 66 20.15 -9.40 -10.28
CA ALA A 66 19.56 -10.62 -10.84
C ALA A 66 20.57 -11.55 -11.55
N ASN A 67 21.71 -11.01 -12.00
CA ASN A 67 22.78 -11.78 -12.65
C ASN A 67 23.78 -12.41 -11.67
N LEU A 68 23.66 -12.15 -10.36
CA LEU A 68 24.52 -12.75 -9.34
C LEU A 68 24.05 -14.18 -9.01
N PRO A 69 24.93 -15.05 -8.47
CA PRO A 69 24.51 -16.36 -7.99
C PRO A 69 23.40 -16.25 -6.95
N TYR A 70 22.37 -17.06 -7.08
CA TYR A 70 21.24 -17.13 -6.17
C TYR A 70 20.83 -18.57 -5.90
N HIS A 71 20.12 -18.79 -4.81
CA HIS A 71 19.56 -20.09 -4.45
C HIS A 71 18.29 -20.35 -5.24
N VAL A 72 18.25 -21.46 -5.97
CA VAL A 72 17.07 -21.87 -6.74
C VAL A 72 16.03 -22.45 -5.79
N ILE A 73 14.85 -21.82 -5.74
CA ILE A 73 13.70 -22.32 -5.01
C ILE A 73 12.84 -23.15 -5.96
N HIS A 74 12.65 -24.43 -5.59
CA HIS A 74 11.87 -25.38 -6.36
C HIS A 74 11.34 -26.49 -5.42
N VAL A 75 10.09 -26.87 -5.61
CA VAL A 75 9.46 -28.02 -4.93
C VAL A 75 8.72 -28.87 -5.96
N GLY A 76 8.61 -30.18 -5.70
CA GLY A 76 7.97 -31.12 -6.65
C GLY A 76 6.51 -30.80 -7.01
N LEU A 77 5.84 -29.91 -6.29
CA LEU A 77 4.53 -29.39 -6.64
C LEU A 77 4.58 -28.43 -7.82
N ASP A 78 5.69 -27.68 -7.98
CA ASP A 78 5.85 -26.70 -9.05
C ASP A 78 5.82 -27.32 -10.44
N ASP A 79 6.29 -28.57 -10.56
CA ASP A 79 6.31 -29.33 -11.81
C ASP A 79 4.89 -29.78 -12.24
N LYS A 80 4.00 -29.95 -11.26
CA LYS A 80 2.60 -30.36 -11.49
C LYS A 80 1.65 -29.22 -11.82
N ILE A 81 2.04 -27.98 -11.49
CA ILE A 81 1.23 -26.81 -11.77
C ILE A 81 1.40 -26.43 -13.25
N PRO A 82 0.36 -26.42 -14.09
CA PRO A 82 0.48 -26.04 -15.49
C PRO A 82 0.72 -24.54 -15.65
N PHE A 83 1.31 -24.14 -16.78
CA PHE A 83 1.33 -22.75 -17.20
C PHE A 83 -0.03 -22.37 -17.80
N VAL A 84 -0.63 -21.26 -17.35
CA VAL A 84 -1.94 -20.77 -17.83
C VAL A 84 -1.87 -19.25 -18.03
N GLU A 85 -1.74 -18.80 -19.28
CA GLU A 85 -1.52 -17.42 -19.68
C GLU A 85 -2.65 -16.46 -19.27
N TYR A 86 -3.90 -16.95 -19.16
CA TYR A 86 -5.05 -16.12 -18.79
C TYR A 86 -4.96 -15.53 -17.37
N PHE A 87 -4.17 -16.14 -16.50
CA PHE A 87 -3.93 -15.63 -15.17
C PHE A 87 -3.11 -14.33 -15.14
N ILE A 88 -2.62 -13.87 -16.31
CA ILE A 88 -2.02 -12.53 -16.42
C ILE A 88 -2.99 -11.42 -16.01
N VAL A 89 -4.31 -11.62 -16.21
CA VAL A 89 -5.34 -10.64 -15.85
C VAL A 89 -5.40 -10.41 -14.33
N PRO A 90 -5.69 -11.42 -13.50
CA PRO A 90 -5.66 -11.22 -12.05
C PRO A 90 -4.26 -10.81 -11.53
N TYR A 91 -3.17 -11.25 -12.16
CA TYR A 91 -1.83 -10.81 -11.80
C TYR A 91 -1.65 -9.31 -11.94
N LEU A 92 -2.03 -8.74 -13.09
CA LEU A 92 -1.93 -7.29 -13.33
C LEU A 92 -2.94 -6.49 -12.48
N LEU A 93 -4.11 -7.07 -12.19
CA LEU A 93 -5.09 -6.47 -11.28
C LEU A 93 -4.56 -6.31 -9.84
N TRP A 94 -3.52 -7.05 -9.45
CA TRP A 94 -2.90 -6.91 -8.14
C TRP A 94 -2.44 -5.48 -7.86
N PHE A 95 -1.79 -4.83 -8.83
CA PHE A 95 -1.33 -3.43 -8.68
C PHE A 95 -2.50 -2.48 -8.39
N ALA A 96 -3.56 -2.59 -9.19
CA ALA A 96 -4.77 -1.77 -9.01
C ALA A 96 -5.48 -2.09 -7.68
N TYR A 97 -5.53 -3.36 -7.31
CA TYR A 97 -6.19 -3.81 -6.08
C TYR A 97 -5.53 -3.26 -4.82
N VAL A 98 -4.21 -3.45 -4.69
CA VAL A 98 -3.45 -2.96 -3.53
C VAL A 98 -3.51 -1.43 -3.46
N ALA A 99 -3.35 -0.75 -4.61
CA ALA A 99 -3.44 0.70 -4.69
C ALA A 99 -4.86 1.22 -4.34
N ALA A 100 -5.91 0.57 -4.83
CA ALA A 100 -7.30 0.98 -4.57
C ALA A 100 -7.63 0.87 -3.07
N VAL A 101 -7.24 -0.22 -2.41
CA VAL A 101 -7.43 -0.38 -0.96
C VAL A 101 -6.64 0.67 -0.18
N PHE A 102 -5.38 0.92 -0.58
CA PHE A 102 -4.56 1.95 0.04
C PHE A 102 -5.20 3.34 -0.06
N LEU A 103 -5.61 3.75 -1.27
CA LEU A 103 -6.23 5.04 -1.53
C LEU A 103 -7.59 5.18 -0.81
N TRP A 104 -8.38 4.11 -0.81
CA TRP A 104 -9.63 4.10 -0.06
C TRP A 104 -9.41 4.38 1.42
N LEU A 105 -8.51 3.64 2.05
CA LEU A 105 -8.22 3.80 3.48
C LEU A 105 -7.58 5.17 3.78
N PHE A 106 -6.74 5.66 2.89
CA PHE A 106 -6.11 6.98 3.01
C PHE A 106 -7.15 8.11 3.02
N PHE A 107 -8.10 8.10 2.07
CA PHE A 107 -9.07 9.19 1.91
C PHE A 107 -10.36 9.00 2.69
N ARG A 108 -10.81 7.77 2.88
CA ARG A 108 -12.15 7.43 3.40
C ARG A 108 -12.14 6.55 4.63
N GLY A 109 -11.05 5.87 4.92
CA GLY A 109 -10.88 5.01 6.10
C GLY A 109 -10.64 5.80 7.39
N THR A 110 -10.71 5.10 8.52
CA THR A 110 -10.24 5.64 9.78
C THR A 110 -8.72 5.69 9.80
N LYS A 111 -8.12 6.66 10.51
CA LYS A 111 -6.65 6.72 10.66
C LYS A 111 -6.09 5.41 11.22
N LYS A 112 -6.81 4.78 12.15
CA LYS A 112 -6.41 3.48 12.71
C LYS A 112 -6.35 2.41 11.63
N ALA A 113 -7.41 2.23 10.83
CA ALA A 113 -7.44 1.24 9.75
C ALA A 113 -6.34 1.47 8.72
N PHE A 114 -6.10 2.75 8.36
CA PHE A 114 -5.03 3.11 7.46
C PHE A 114 -3.64 2.74 8.02
N TYR A 115 -3.33 3.11 9.27
CA TYR A 115 -2.05 2.75 9.88
C TYR A 115 -1.89 1.23 10.07
N GLN A 116 -2.94 0.51 10.44
CA GLN A 116 -2.90 -0.94 10.52
C GLN A 116 -2.55 -1.59 9.18
N TYR A 117 -3.16 -1.11 8.10
CA TYR A 117 -2.85 -1.58 6.74
C TYR A 117 -1.41 -1.24 6.34
N CYS A 118 -0.94 -0.01 6.61
CA CYS A 118 0.43 0.39 6.33
C CYS A 118 1.46 -0.42 7.12
N ILE A 119 1.23 -0.65 8.41
CA ILE A 119 2.10 -1.50 9.25
C ILE A 119 2.15 -2.91 8.67
N PHE A 120 0.98 -3.50 8.36
CA PHE A 120 0.92 -4.82 7.75
C PHE A 120 1.74 -4.84 6.45
N LEU A 121 1.40 -3.99 5.50
CA LEU A 121 1.99 -3.96 4.17
C LEU A 121 3.51 -3.73 4.21
N PHE A 122 3.95 -2.67 4.90
CA PHE A 122 5.35 -2.24 4.90
C PHE A 122 6.26 -3.17 5.69
N THR A 123 5.76 -3.79 6.76
CA THR A 123 6.54 -4.81 7.48
C THR A 123 6.84 -5.99 6.58
N GLY A 124 5.86 -6.52 5.85
CA GLY A 124 6.08 -7.62 4.92
C GLY A 124 7.00 -7.25 3.77
N MET A 125 6.82 -6.06 3.19
CA MET A 125 7.69 -5.54 2.13
C MET A 125 9.13 -5.35 2.62
N THR A 126 9.32 -4.86 3.84
CA THR A 126 10.66 -4.71 4.45
C THR A 126 11.31 -6.06 4.73
N LEU A 127 10.55 -7.01 5.28
CA LEU A 127 11.04 -8.38 5.51
C LEU A 127 11.44 -9.06 4.20
N PHE A 128 10.67 -8.89 3.14
CA PHE A 128 11.02 -9.35 1.80
C PHE A 128 12.37 -8.77 1.34
N LEU A 129 12.58 -7.46 1.47
CA LEU A 129 13.85 -6.82 1.08
C LEU A 129 15.02 -7.35 1.92
N ILE A 130 14.84 -7.50 3.23
CA ILE A 130 15.88 -8.05 4.12
C ILE A 130 16.23 -9.49 3.72
N ILE A 131 15.21 -10.35 3.53
CA ILE A 131 15.40 -11.75 3.16
C ILE A 131 16.12 -11.83 1.82
N SER A 132 15.67 -11.10 0.79
CA SER A 132 16.30 -11.08 -0.53
C SER A 132 17.73 -10.53 -0.52
N THR A 133 18.05 -9.64 0.44
CA THR A 133 19.42 -9.13 0.62
C THR A 133 20.34 -10.17 1.22
N VAL A 134 19.89 -10.87 2.27
CA VAL A 134 20.71 -11.84 3.02
C VAL A 134 20.74 -13.21 2.33
N PHE A 135 19.64 -13.56 1.69
CA PHE A 135 19.43 -14.82 1.00
C PHE A 135 18.97 -14.56 -0.43
N PRO A 136 19.91 -14.25 -1.37
CA PRO A 136 19.59 -14.13 -2.79
C PRO A 136 18.93 -15.41 -3.31
N ASN A 137 17.74 -15.30 -3.84
CA ASN A 137 16.90 -16.42 -4.22
C ASN A 137 16.20 -16.16 -5.56
N GLY A 138 15.79 -17.24 -6.23
CA GLY A 138 15.12 -17.17 -7.53
C GLY A 138 14.59 -18.53 -7.94
N HIS A 139 14.03 -18.62 -9.14
CA HIS A 139 13.51 -19.87 -9.70
C HIS A 139 13.85 -20.04 -11.18
N LEU A 140 13.67 -21.27 -11.69
CA LEU A 140 13.85 -21.64 -13.11
C LEU A 140 12.54 -22.19 -13.70
N LEU A 141 11.38 -21.71 -13.22
CA LEU A 141 10.07 -22.26 -13.58
C LEU A 141 9.50 -21.71 -14.89
N ARG A 142 9.99 -20.56 -15.36
CA ARG A 142 9.45 -19.89 -16.54
C ARG A 142 9.66 -20.74 -17.78
N PRO A 143 8.61 -20.96 -18.62
CA PRO A 143 8.75 -21.69 -19.87
C PRO A 143 9.66 -20.92 -20.84
N THR A 144 10.49 -21.64 -21.58
CA THR A 144 11.38 -21.08 -22.61
C THR A 144 10.64 -20.76 -23.92
N SER A 145 9.49 -21.40 -24.14
CA SER A 145 8.62 -21.18 -25.30
C SER A 145 7.15 -21.31 -24.90
N PHE A 146 6.28 -20.63 -25.62
CA PHE A 146 4.84 -20.69 -25.39
C PHE A 146 4.17 -21.52 -26.53
N GLU A 147 3.36 -22.50 -26.16
CA GLU A 147 2.60 -23.32 -27.12
C GLU A 147 1.55 -22.51 -27.87
N ARG A 148 1.03 -21.46 -27.26
CA ARG A 148 -0.02 -20.58 -27.82
C ARG A 148 0.53 -19.19 -28.02
N HIS A 149 0.13 -18.56 -29.14
CA HIS A 149 0.48 -17.18 -29.44
C HIS A 149 -0.80 -16.33 -29.45
N ASN A 150 -1.05 -15.62 -28.36
CA ASN A 150 -2.21 -14.75 -28.17
C ASN A 150 -1.82 -13.50 -27.36
N ILE A 151 -2.76 -12.56 -27.19
CA ILE A 151 -2.50 -11.31 -26.47
C ILE A 151 -2.05 -11.55 -25.01
N PHE A 152 -2.53 -12.62 -24.37
CA PHE A 152 -2.17 -12.93 -22.98
C PHE A 152 -0.73 -13.44 -22.90
N THR A 153 -0.29 -14.28 -23.83
CA THR A 153 1.12 -14.72 -23.87
C THR A 153 2.07 -13.58 -24.19
N VAL A 154 1.67 -12.61 -25.03
CA VAL A 154 2.44 -11.38 -25.26
C VAL A 154 2.54 -10.57 -23.97
N ALA A 155 1.45 -10.41 -23.23
CA ALA A 155 1.49 -9.72 -21.94
C ALA A 155 2.38 -10.43 -20.91
N VAL A 156 2.38 -11.79 -20.89
CA VAL A 156 3.29 -12.56 -20.02
C VAL A 156 4.74 -12.38 -20.44
N GLN A 157 5.05 -12.32 -21.73
CA GLN A 157 6.41 -12.05 -22.22
C GLN A 157 6.91 -10.67 -21.75
N LEU A 158 6.05 -9.65 -21.87
CA LEU A 158 6.37 -8.31 -21.36
C LEU A 158 6.58 -8.30 -19.84
N LEU A 159 5.75 -9.04 -19.09
CA LEU A 159 5.93 -9.22 -17.66
C LEU A 159 7.29 -9.86 -17.35
N TYR A 160 7.67 -10.94 -18.04
CA TYR A 160 8.94 -11.64 -17.81
C TYR A 160 10.17 -10.79 -18.16
N GLN A 161 10.03 -9.80 -19.05
CA GLN A 161 11.09 -8.84 -19.37
C GLN A 161 11.20 -7.74 -18.29
N ALA A 162 10.07 -7.35 -17.70
CA ALA A 162 10.02 -6.27 -16.72
C ALA A 162 10.37 -6.72 -15.29
N ASP A 163 10.09 -7.99 -14.98
CA ASP A 163 10.23 -8.60 -13.64
C ASP A 163 11.21 -9.77 -13.71
N THR A 164 12.25 -9.76 -12.87
CA THR A 164 13.28 -10.80 -12.88
C THR A 164 12.78 -12.09 -12.20
N PRO A 165 13.34 -13.29 -12.52
CA PRO A 165 13.00 -14.52 -11.81
C PRO A 165 13.75 -14.66 -10.48
N THR A 166 14.20 -13.55 -9.89
CA THR A 166 14.93 -13.49 -8.63
C THR A 166 14.16 -12.71 -7.58
N ASN A 167 14.63 -12.76 -6.34
CA ASN A 167 13.97 -12.04 -5.21
C ASN A 167 12.50 -12.45 -5.06
N ILE A 168 12.23 -13.76 -5.06
CA ILE A 168 10.85 -14.27 -5.09
C ILE A 168 10.32 -14.68 -3.71
N PHE A 169 11.20 -14.90 -2.74
CA PHE A 169 10.83 -15.47 -1.43
C PHE A 169 10.92 -14.41 -0.30
N PRO A 170 9.88 -14.32 0.54
CA PRO A 170 8.52 -14.83 0.38
C PRO A 170 7.72 -14.02 -0.64
N SER A 171 6.65 -14.59 -1.23
CA SER A 171 5.87 -13.88 -2.24
C SER A 171 5.17 -12.64 -1.68
N ILE A 172 5.61 -11.46 -2.13
CA ILE A 172 4.95 -10.18 -1.77
C ILE A 172 3.58 -10.03 -2.45
N HIS A 173 3.36 -10.64 -3.61
CA HIS A 173 2.06 -10.65 -4.28
C HIS A 173 1.00 -11.32 -3.41
N VAL A 174 1.34 -12.47 -2.83
CA VAL A 174 0.49 -13.22 -1.91
C VAL A 174 0.27 -12.43 -0.63
N PHE A 175 1.35 -11.97 -0.01
CA PHE A 175 1.32 -11.23 1.24
C PHE A 175 0.47 -9.97 1.14
N ASN A 176 0.72 -9.13 0.13
CA ASN A 176 0.01 -7.87 -0.05
C ASN A 176 -1.47 -8.06 -0.44
N SER A 177 -1.79 -9.14 -1.17
CA SER A 177 -3.18 -9.47 -1.51
C SER A 177 -3.98 -9.85 -0.27
N ILE A 178 -3.41 -10.64 0.64
CA ILE A 178 -4.02 -11.01 1.92
C ILE A 178 -4.17 -9.75 2.80
N ALA A 179 -3.14 -8.91 2.87
CA ALA A 179 -3.18 -7.65 3.61
C ALA A 179 -4.32 -6.73 3.11
N ALA A 180 -4.45 -6.58 1.79
CA ALA A 180 -5.49 -5.76 1.16
C ALA A 180 -6.90 -6.32 1.44
N HIS A 181 -7.10 -7.64 1.26
CA HIS A 181 -8.38 -8.29 1.58
C HIS A 181 -8.74 -8.12 3.06
N ARG A 182 -7.77 -8.29 3.95
CA ARG A 182 -7.99 -8.16 5.38
C ARG A 182 -8.37 -6.75 5.79
N ALA A 183 -7.66 -5.76 5.27
CA ALA A 183 -7.93 -4.35 5.52
C ALA A 183 -9.33 -3.93 5.02
N LEU A 184 -9.69 -4.35 3.79
CA LEU A 184 -11.01 -4.11 3.21
C LEU A 184 -12.12 -4.79 4.02
N SER A 185 -11.92 -6.04 4.44
CA SER A 185 -12.91 -6.81 5.20
C SER A 185 -13.16 -6.24 6.60
N ASN A 186 -12.16 -5.55 7.18
CA ASN A 186 -12.29 -4.87 8.47
C ASN A 186 -12.81 -3.42 8.35
N ASP A 187 -12.90 -2.85 7.13
CA ASP A 187 -13.43 -1.50 6.94
C ASP A 187 -14.92 -1.47 7.26
N PRO A 188 -15.41 -0.51 8.10
CA PRO A 188 -16.80 -0.45 8.52
C PRO A 188 -17.81 -0.28 7.40
N LYS A 189 -17.38 0.31 6.26
CA LYS A 189 -18.25 0.58 5.10
C LYS A 189 -18.15 -0.54 4.06
N LEU A 190 -16.93 -0.87 3.62
CA LEU A 190 -16.73 -1.86 2.57
C LEU A 190 -16.89 -3.30 3.07
N GLY A 191 -16.42 -3.61 4.29
CA GLY A 191 -16.45 -4.95 4.85
C GLY A 191 -17.85 -5.48 5.17
N GLN A 192 -18.84 -4.59 5.37
CA GLN A 192 -20.24 -4.97 5.55
C GLN A 192 -20.92 -5.39 4.25
N ASN A 193 -20.45 -4.89 3.12
CA ASN A 193 -20.99 -5.28 1.81
C ASN A 193 -20.46 -6.66 1.41
N ARG A 194 -21.36 -7.66 1.40
CA ARG A 194 -21.03 -9.06 1.09
C ARG A 194 -20.45 -9.23 -0.33
N LEU A 195 -20.91 -8.44 -1.30
CA LEU A 195 -20.41 -8.51 -2.68
C LEU A 195 -18.99 -7.97 -2.79
N ILE A 196 -18.70 -6.83 -2.14
CA ILE A 196 -17.35 -6.24 -2.13
C ILE A 196 -16.39 -7.18 -1.41
N ARG A 197 -16.75 -7.70 -0.24
CA ARG A 197 -15.92 -8.63 0.52
C ARG A 197 -15.70 -9.93 -0.22
N GLY A 198 -16.76 -10.51 -0.81
CA GLY A 198 -16.68 -11.73 -1.62
C GLY A 198 -15.84 -11.52 -2.87
N GLY A 199 -16.06 -10.44 -3.63
CA GLY A 199 -15.27 -10.08 -4.79
C GLY A 199 -13.79 -9.87 -4.47
N SER A 200 -13.50 -9.17 -3.36
CA SER A 200 -12.13 -9.01 -2.86
C SER A 200 -11.47 -10.35 -2.50
N PHE A 201 -12.22 -11.28 -1.89
CA PHE A 201 -11.72 -12.62 -1.58
C PHE A 201 -11.40 -13.41 -2.86
N VAL A 202 -12.31 -13.42 -3.81
CA VAL A 202 -12.11 -14.11 -5.10
C VAL A 202 -10.91 -13.51 -5.85
N LEU A 203 -10.78 -12.18 -5.87
CA LEU A 203 -9.64 -11.52 -6.50
C LEU A 203 -8.32 -11.89 -5.81
N MET A 204 -8.28 -11.85 -4.47
CA MET A 204 -7.12 -12.26 -3.68
C MET A 204 -6.69 -13.69 -4.03
N VAL A 205 -7.63 -14.65 -4.03
CA VAL A 205 -7.33 -16.04 -4.37
C VAL A 205 -6.87 -16.17 -5.82
N SER A 206 -7.50 -15.45 -6.75
CA SER A 206 -7.11 -15.45 -8.16
C SER A 206 -5.68 -14.90 -8.36
N ILE A 207 -5.29 -13.87 -7.61
CA ILE A 207 -3.92 -13.32 -7.64
C ILE A 207 -2.93 -14.35 -7.09
N ILE A 208 -3.24 -14.99 -5.97
CA ILE A 208 -2.38 -16.05 -5.39
C ILE A 208 -2.16 -17.18 -6.40
N LEU A 209 -3.22 -17.66 -7.02
CA LEU A 209 -3.13 -18.69 -8.07
C LEU A 209 -2.34 -18.19 -9.30
N ALA A 210 -2.54 -16.93 -9.67
CA ALA A 210 -1.84 -16.33 -10.80
C ALA A 210 -0.32 -16.36 -10.65
N THR A 211 0.20 -16.16 -9.45
CA THR A 211 1.64 -16.22 -9.20
C THR A 211 2.25 -17.59 -9.57
N MET A 212 1.50 -18.67 -9.32
CA MET A 212 1.95 -20.03 -9.63
C MET A 212 1.67 -20.42 -11.10
N PHE A 213 0.47 -20.12 -11.61
CA PHE A 213 0.10 -20.47 -13.01
C PHE A 213 0.89 -19.67 -14.05
N LEU A 214 1.35 -18.46 -13.70
CA LEU A 214 2.27 -17.69 -14.53
C LEU A 214 3.73 -18.02 -14.26
N LYS A 215 4.04 -19.05 -13.44
CA LYS A 215 5.41 -19.42 -13.13
C LYS A 215 6.29 -18.27 -12.62
N GLN A 216 5.68 -17.36 -11.85
CA GLN A 216 6.38 -16.25 -11.20
C GLN A 216 6.86 -16.61 -9.79
N HIS A 217 6.19 -17.55 -9.13
CA HIS A 217 6.53 -18.03 -7.80
C HIS A 217 6.42 -19.53 -7.68
N SER A 218 7.29 -20.12 -6.87
CA SER A 218 7.15 -21.49 -6.39
C SER A 218 6.00 -21.60 -5.37
N ALA A 219 5.43 -22.77 -5.25
CA ALA A 219 4.46 -23.07 -4.19
C ALA A 219 5.03 -22.82 -2.78
N LEU A 220 6.36 -22.94 -2.61
CA LEU A 220 7.04 -22.62 -1.35
C LEU A 220 7.01 -21.13 -1.04
N ASP A 221 7.19 -20.27 -2.04
CA ASP A 221 7.12 -18.80 -1.87
C ASP A 221 5.71 -18.37 -1.49
N VAL A 222 4.71 -19.00 -2.12
CA VAL A 222 3.30 -18.78 -1.82
C VAL A 222 2.97 -19.19 -0.40
N ALA A 223 3.40 -20.38 0.02
CA ALA A 223 3.19 -20.88 1.37
C ALA A 223 3.84 -19.96 2.42
N ALA A 224 5.07 -19.51 2.17
CA ALA A 224 5.78 -18.57 3.04
C ALA A 224 5.06 -17.20 3.11
N GLY A 225 4.56 -16.70 1.97
CA GLY A 225 3.76 -15.46 1.91
C GLY A 225 2.47 -15.56 2.72
N ILE A 226 1.74 -16.68 2.62
CA ILE A 226 0.53 -16.96 3.41
C ILE A 226 0.86 -17.04 4.92
N LEU A 227 1.92 -17.77 5.28
CA LEU A 227 2.34 -17.90 6.67
C LEU A 227 2.68 -16.54 7.27
N LEU A 228 3.50 -15.76 6.56
CA LEU A 228 3.90 -14.42 7.00
C LEU A 228 2.66 -13.50 7.15
N ALA A 229 1.74 -13.52 6.19
CA ALA A 229 0.52 -12.74 6.24
C ALA A 229 -0.38 -13.17 7.42
N THR A 230 -0.46 -14.46 7.72
CA THR A 230 -1.22 -14.97 8.86
C THR A 230 -0.63 -14.52 10.20
N LEU A 231 0.69 -14.54 10.33
CA LEU A 231 1.38 -14.02 11.52
C LEU A 231 1.15 -12.52 11.68
N MET A 232 1.27 -11.75 10.59
CA MET A 232 1.01 -10.32 10.62
C MET A 232 -0.46 -9.98 10.92
N ASP A 233 -1.43 -10.76 10.44
CA ASP A 233 -2.84 -10.58 10.80
C ASP A 233 -3.06 -10.72 12.31
N GLN A 234 -2.43 -11.71 12.92
CA GLN A 234 -2.51 -11.89 14.37
C GLN A 234 -1.88 -10.71 15.13
N LEU A 235 -0.71 -10.25 14.70
CA LEU A 235 0.00 -9.13 15.35
C LEU A 235 -0.74 -7.80 15.19
N VAL A 236 -1.24 -7.49 14.00
CA VAL A 236 -1.82 -6.16 13.70
C VAL A 236 -3.28 -6.05 14.13
N TYR A 237 -4.08 -7.11 13.91
CA TYR A 237 -5.53 -7.01 14.10
C TYR A 237 -6.03 -7.70 15.36
N ARG A 238 -5.43 -8.82 15.81
CA ARG A 238 -5.92 -9.56 16.99
C ARG A 238 -5.40 -9.00 18.31
N THR A 239 -4.15 -8.54 18.37
CA THR A 239 -3.61 -7.88 19.58
C THR A 239 -4.40 -6.63 19.93
N ASP A 240 -4.76 -5.82 18.94
CA ASP A 240 -5.59 -4.63 19.15
C ASP A 240 -6.99 -4.96 19.69
N PHE A 241 -7.57 -6.07 19.26
CA PHE A 241 -8.86 -6.54 19.77
C PHE A 241 -8.77 -6.96 21.24
N ALA A 242 -7.69 -7.62 21.63
CA ALA A 242 -7.43 -8.01 23.01
C ALA A 242 -7.27 -6.78 23.94
N PHE A 243 -6.44 -5.78 23.53
CA PHE A 243 -6.25 -4.55 24.29
C PHE A 243 -7.53 -3.70 24.40
N SER A 244 -8.35 -3.67 23.35
CA SER A 244 -9.63 -2.93 23.37
C SER A 244 -10.61 -3.59 24.34
N ARG A 245 -10.67 -4.92 24.37
CA ARG A 245 -11.54 -5.68 25.26
C ARG A 245 -11.16 -5.52 26.73
N GLU A 246 -9.86 -5.47 27.02
CA GLU A 246 -9.34 -5.26 28.38
C GLU A 246 -9.62 -3.85 28.91
N ARG A 247 -9.50 -2.81 28.05
CA ARG A 247 -9.88 -1.43 28.41
C ARG A 247 -11.37 -1.29 28.72
N VAL A 248 -12.23 -1.89 27.93
CA VAL A 248 -13.69 -1.89 28.17
C VAL A 248 -14.03 -2.63 29.47
N SER A 249 -13.39 -3.77 29.73
CA SER A 249 -13.59 -4.53 30.98
C SER A 249 -13.12 -3.76 32.22
N LYS A 250 -11.98 -3.05 32.15
CA LYS A 250 -11.50 -2.19 33.25
C LYS A 250 -12.46 -1.03 33.50
N ARG A 251 -12.89 -0.34 32.46
CA ARG A 251 -13.82 0.81 32.57
C ARG A 251 -15.17 0.39 33.18
N ASN A 252 -15.69 -0.81 32.83
CA ASN A 252 -16.94 -1.31 33.39
C ASN A 252 -16.80 -1.73 34.85
N ARG A 253 -15.61 -2.10 35.32
CA ARG A 253 -15.36 -2.39 36.76
C ARG A 253 -15.25 -1.13 37.60
N GLU A 254 -14.70 -0.06 37.04
CA GLU A 254 -14.57 1.25 37.72
C GLU A 254 -15.88 2.02 37.80
N THR A 255 -16.90 1.68 36.98
CA THR A 255 -18.23 2.32 36.98
C THR A 255 -19.24 1.56 37.89
N VAL A 256 -18.86 0.45 38.48
CA VAL A 256 -19.74 -0.38 39.38
C VAL A 256 -19.33 -0.23 40.86
N ILE A 257 -18.36 0.62 41.15
CA ILE A 257 -17.99 1.04 42.52
C ILE A 257 -18.47 2.48 42.75
#